data_68b570b545efba5866ba5cf058095272
#
_entry.id   68b570b545efba5866ba5cf058095272
#
_cell.length_a   1.000
_cell.length_b   1.000
_cell.length_c   1.000
_cell.angle_alpha   90.00
_cell.angle_beta   90.00
_cell.angle_gamma   90.00
#
_symmetry.space_group_name_H-M   'P 1'
#
loop_
_entity.id
_entity.type
_entity.pdbx_description
1 polymer ?
#
loop_
_entity_poly.entity_id
_entity_poly.type
_entity_poly.pdbx_seq_one_letter_code
_entity_poly.pdbx_strand_id
1 'polypeptide(L)'
;KADVIFVCVKGYSIDSVKEVIKRASTPTTLVIPILNVYGTGPRIGRLVPGVDVLDGCIYIVGYVSGKGEITQSGRVFRLVCGARPEQGIAQERIEHVAEDLRQCGIKVDVSDDINRDTFIKWSFISAMACTGAYYDVPMGAVQHEGEPRNTFKGLSAESEKIGKCMGITFPEDMVTYNLRIIDKLEPET
;
A
#
# COMPACT_ATOMS: atom_id res chain seq x y z
N LYS A 1 2.48 25.37 -5.45
CA LYS A 1 3.22 24.64 -4.42
C LYS A 1 2.25 23.90 -3.54
N ALA A 2 2.61 22.68 -3.14
CA ALA A 2 1.75 21.80 -2.37
C ALA A 2 2.39 21.48 -1.01
N ASP A 3 1.58 21.36 0.02
CA ASP A 3 2.02 20.88 1.34
C ASP A 3 2.08 19.35 1.37
N VAL A 4 1.16 18.70 0.69
CA VAL A 4 1.10 17.22 0.55
C VAL A 4 0.91 16.85 -0.92
N ILE A 5 1.63 15.82 -1.36
CA ILE A 5 1.49 15.24 -2.71
C ILE A 5 1.23 13.75 -2.57
N PHE A 6 0.06 13.29 -2.98
CA PHE A 6 -0.23 11.87 -3.12
C PHE A 6 0.23 11.36 -4.49
N VAL A 7 0.99 10.26 -4.48
CA VAL A 7 1.38 9.58 -5.73
C VAL A 7 0.50 8.35 -5.90
N CYS A 8 -0.42 8.43 -6.88
CA CYS A 8 -1.46 7.42 -7.13
C CYS A 8 -1.33 6.74 -8.50
N VAL A 9 -0.18 6.91 -9.17
CA VAL A 9 0.06 6.31 -10.49
C VAL A 9 0.36 4.81 -10.37
N LYS A 10 0.35 4.10 -11.49
CA LYS A 10 0.85 2.72 -11.54
C LYS A 10 2.37 2.67 -11.39
N GLY A 11 2.90 1.56 -10.86
CA GLY A 11 4.34 1.41 -10.58
C GLY A 11 5.26 1.70 -11.77
N TYR A 12 4.83 1.34 -12.99
CA TYR A 12 5.57 1.62 -14.23
C TYR A 12 5.56 3.11 -14.63
N SER A 13 4.70 3.94 -14.03
CA SER A 13 4.61 5.38 -14.33
C SER A 13 5.30 6.27 -13.28
N ILE A 14 5.97 5.70 -12.29
CA ILE A 14 6.62 6.47 -11.21
C ILE A 14 7.64 7.46 -11.78
N ASP A 15 8.44 7.05 -12.77
CA ASP A 15 9.48 7.91 -13.32
C ASP A 15 8.92 9.12 -14.08
N SER A 16 7.70 8.99 -14.62
CA SER A 16 7.05 10.08 -15.38
C SER A 16 6.56 11.24 -14.50
N VAL A 17 6.35 11.01 -13.20
CA VAL A 17 5.82 12.05 -12.30
C VAL A 17 6.89 12.85 -11.56
N LYS A 18 8.18 12.51 -11.72
CA LYS A 18 9.27 13.16 -10.99
C LYS A 18 9.32 14.68 -11.19
N GLU A 19 9.14 15.15 -12.42
CA GLU A 19 9.19 16.58 -12.73
C GLU A 19 7.96 17.33 -12.19
N VAL A 20 6.82 16.67 -12.13
CA VAL A 20 5.61 17.22 -11.50
C VAL A 20 5.83 17.38 -10.00
N ILE A 21 6.37 16.34 -9.33
CA ILE A 21 6.69 16.38 -7.90
C ILE A 21 7.68 17.53 -7.62
N LYS A 22 8.81 17.59 -8.34
CA LYS A 22 9.82 18.64 -8.16
C LYS A 22 9.23 20.05 -8.29
N ARG A 23 8.41 20.28 -9.31
CA ARG A 23 7.80 21.61 -9.54
C ARG A 23 6.76 21.96 -8.48
N ALA A 24 6.02 21.00 -7.97
CA ALA A 24 4.99 21.21 -6.97
C ALA A 24 5.55 21.31 -5.54
N SER A 25 6.69 20.70 -5.26
CA SER A 25 7.26 20.63 -3.91
C SER A 25 7.87 21.96 -3.43
N THR A 26 7.89 22.09 -2.11
CA THR A 26 8.63 23.03 -1.29
C THR A 26 9.52 22.25 -0.31
N PRO A 27 10.40 22.88 0.46
CA PRO A 27 11.17 22.18 1.50
C PRO A 27 10.34 21.52 2.60
N THR A 28 9.07 21.91 2.73
CA THR A 28 8.14 21.38 3.73
C THR A 28 7.11 20.41 3.16
N THR A 29 7.14 20.14 1.86
CA THR A 29 6.21 19.19 1.22
C THR A 29 6.44 17.77 1.69
N LEU A 30 5.37 17.05 2.03
CA LEU A 30 5.39 15.59 2.23
C LEU A 30 4.83 14.90 0.99
N VAL A 31 5.57 13.96 0.44
CA VAL A 31 5.12 13.12 -0.68
C VAL A 31 4.75 11.75 -0.13
N ILE A 32 3.51 11.31 -0.39
CA ILE A 32 2.96 10.06 0.14
C ILE A 32 2.56 9.15 -1.04
N PRO A 33 3.38 8.16 -1.41
CA PRO A 33 2.99 7.16 -2.39
C PRO A 33 1.99 6.17 -1.77
N ILE A 34 0.92 5.86 -2.50
CA ILE A 34 -0.13 4.94 -2.05
C ILE A 34 -0.37 3.79 -3.02
N LEU A 35 0.68 3.41 -3.74
CA LEU A 35 0.65 2.33 -4.73
C LEU A 35 0.64 0.94 -4.07
N ASN A 36 0.10 -0.05 -4.80
CA ASN A 36 0.19 -1.47 -4.40
C ASN A 36 1.56 -2.08 -4.78
N VAL A 37 2.64 -1.36 -4.50
CA VAL A 37 4.02 -1.77 -4.80
C VAL A 37 4.88 -1.45 -3.58
N TYR A 38 5.60 -2.44 -3.06
CA TYR A 38 6.53 -2.24 -1.96
C TYR A 38 7.77 -1.45 -2.40
N GLY A 39 8.30 -0.61 -1.51
CA GLY A 39 9.53 0.16 -1.76
C GLY A 39 9.36 1.38 -2.67
N THR A 40 8.14 1.89 -2.82
CA THR A 40 7.86 3.08 -3.66
C THR A 40 8.43 4.36 -3.07
N GLY A 41 8.41 4.54 -1.77
CA GLY A 41 8.99 5.70 -1.10
C GLY A 41 10.49 5.86 -1.40
N PRO A 42 11.36 4.86 -1.14
CA PRO A 42 12.77 4.90 -1.52
C PRO A 42 13.01 5.14 -3.02
N ARG A 43 12.18 4.54 -3.88
CA ARG A 43 12.29 4.75 -5.32
C ARG A 43 12.03 6.20 -5.71
N ILE A 44 10.94 6.79 -5.22
CA ILE A 44 10.58 8.18 -5.49
C ILE A 44 11.62 9.12 -4.86
N GLY A 45 12.05 8.88 -3.63
CA GLY A 45 13.08 9.69 -2.95
C GLY A 45 14.38 9.81 -3.75
N ARG A 46 14.81 8.73 -4.42
CA ARG A 46 15.97 8.80 -5.34
C ARG A 46 15.73 9.65 -6.59
N LEU A 47 14.48 9.75 -7.06
CA LEU A 47 14.13 10.55 -8.24
C LEU A 47 14.00 12.05 -7.90
N VAL A 48 13.65 12.37 -6.66
CA VAL A 48 13.40 13.74 -6.20
C VAL A 48 14.22 14.06 -4.93
N PRO A 49 15.55 14.06 -5.01
CA PRO A 49 16.41 14.32 -3.85
C PRO A 49 16.09 15.69 -3.24
N GLY A 50 16.09 15.75 -1.90
CA GLY A 50 15.77 16.97 -1.14
C GLY A 50 14.28 17.18 -0.91
N VAL A 51 13.43 16.21 -1.29
CA VAL A 51 12.00 16.21 -0.98
C VAL A 51 11.72 15.08 0.02
N ASP A 52 10.93 15.36 1.06
CA ASP A 52 10.54 14.38 2.05
C ASP A 52 9.48 13.41 1.45
N VAL A 53 9.88 12.17 1.24
CA VAL A 53 9.02 11.13 0.67
C VAL A 53 8.79 10.04 1.71
N LEU A 54 7.57 9.94 2.19
CA LEU A 54 7.12 8.87 3.09
C LEU A 54 6.98 7.54 2.36
N ASP A 55 6.69 6.48 3.09
CA ASP A 55 6.02 5.30 2.55
C ASP A 55 4.56 5.32 2.96
N GLY A 56 3.72 4.67 2.16
CA GLY A 56 2.31 4.57 2.46
C GLY A 56 1.60 3.49 1.65
N CYS A 57 0.45 3.11 2.14
CA CYS A 57 -0.46 2.22 1.44
C CYS A 57 -1.92 2.55 1.77
N ILE A 58 -2.81 2.30 0.82
CA ILE A 58 -4.23 2.58 0.96
C ILE A 58 -5.04 1.29 0.89
N TYR A 59 -6.00 1.16 1.78
CA TYR A 59 -6.99 0.08 1.78
C TYR A 59 -8.31 0.65 1.28
N ILE A 60 -8.63 0.36 0.05
CA ILE A 60 -9.85 0.77 -0.65
C ILE A 60 -10.10 -0.21 -1.79
N VAL A 61 -11.35 -0.48 -2.06
CA VAL A 61 -11.77 -1.12 -3.30
C VAL A 61 -12.48 -0.05 -4.12
N GLY A 62 -11.89 0.33 -5.24
CA GLY A 62 -12.44 1.37 -6.10
C GLY A 62 -12.04 1.15 -7.56
N TYR A 63 -12.93 1.50 -8.45
CA TYR A 63 -12.73 1.37 -9.90
C TYR A 63 -13.42 2.48 -10.67
N VAL A 64 -12.98 2.70 -11.89
CA VAL A 64 -13.61 3.65 -12.82
C VAL A 64 -14.84 2.97 -13.42
N SER A 65 -16.03 3.45 -13.08
CA SER A 65 -17.31 2.91 -13.57
C SER A 65 -17.80 3.62 -14.85
N GLY A 66 -17.27 4.81 -15.15
CA GLY A 66 -17.61 5.58 -16.32
C GLY A 66 -16.65 6.73 -16.54
N LYS A 67 -16.85 7.51 -17.58
CA LYS A 67 -16.00 8.67 -17.88
C LYS A 67 -16.17 9.73 -16.78
N GLY A 68 -15.12 9.92 -15.96
CA GLY A 68 -15.13 10.84 -14.82
C GLY A 68 -15.87 10.31 -13.60
N GLU A 69 -16.26 9.03 -13.60
CA GLU A 69 -16.98 8.39 -12.51
C GLU A 69 -16.11 7.34 -11.82
N ILE A 70 -16.03 7.40 -10.50
CA ILE A 70 -15.31 6.44 -9.67
C ILE A 70 -16.31 5.85 -8.68
N THR A 71 -16.37 4.51 -8.67
CA THR A 71 -17.18 3.78 -7.70
C THR A 71 -16.29 3.16 -6.64
N GLN A 72 -16.62 3.42 -5.37
CA GLN A 72 -16.04 2.72 -4.23
C GLN A 72 -16.96 1.57 -3.84
N SER A 73 -16.41 0.35 -3.74
CA SER A 73 -17.10 -0.81 -3.19
C SER A 73 -16.72 -0.99 -1.72
N GLY A 74 -17.72 -1.35 -0.91
CA GLY A 74 -17.52 -1.52 0.53
C GLY A 74 -17.33 -0.20 1.29
N ARG A 75 -16.99 -0.34 2.59
CA ARG A 75 -16.87 0.81 3.52
C ARG A 75 -15.43 1.12 3.95
N VAL A 76 -14.47 0.34 3.46
CA VAL A 76 -13.07 0.50 3.88
C VAL A 76 -12.44 1.62 3.06
N PHE A 77 -12.04 2.68 3.75
CA PHE A 77 -11.18 3.72 3.22
C PHE A 77 -10.17 4.07 4.33
N ARG A 78 -8.98 3.47 4.24
CA ARG A 78 -7.95 3.59 5.27
C ARG A 78 -6.60 3.81 4.61
N LEU A 79 -5.89 4.84 5.04
CA LEU A 79 -4.51 5.12 4.69
C LEU A 79 -3.60 4.69 5.84
N VAL A 80 -2.49 4.06 5.53
CA VAL A 80 -1.36 3.85 6.45
C VAL A 80 -0.17 4.56 5.85
N CYS A 81 0.50 5.42 6.60
CA CYS A 81 1.70 6.11 6.14
C CYS A 81 2.69 6.30 7.29
N GLY A 82 3.95 6.56 6.96
CA GLY A 82 4.98 6.80 7.93
C GLY A 82 6.33 7.09 7.29
N ALA A 83 7.26 7.59 8.10
CA ALA A 83 8.64 7.75 7.71
C ALA A 83 9.45 6.52 8.11
N ARG A 84 10.46 6.19 7.31
CA ARG A 84 11.47 5.22 7.71
C ARG A 84 12.41 5.88 8.76
N PRO A 85 12.95 5.11 9.71
CA PRO A 85 13.78 5.66 10.79
C PRO A 85 14.95 6.52 10.29
N GLU A 86 15.57 6.15 9.16
CA GLU A 86 16.72 6.83 8.60
C GLU A 86 16.40 8.19 7.94
N GLN A 87 15.12 8.52 7.75
CA GLN A 87 14.72 9.78 7.08
C GLN A 87 14.77 11.00 8.01
N GLY A 88 14.68 10.82 9.32
CA GLY A 88 14.68 11.92 10.28
C GLY A 88 13.52 12.91 10.15
N ILE A 89 12.41 12.49 9.51
CA ILE A 89 11.20 13.30 9.37
C ILE A 89 10.48 13.35 10.72
N ALA A 90 10.20 14.54 11.22
CA ALA A 90 9.53 14.71 12.49
C ALA A 90 8.13 14.09 12.47
N GLN A 91 7.83 13.27 13.47
CA GLN A 91 6.57 12.55 13.63
C GLN A 91 5.36 13.51 13.67
N GLU A 92 5.54 14.67 14.29
CA GLU A 92 4.51 15.71 14.42
C GLU A 92 4.06 16.24 13.06
N ARG A 93 4.96 16.31 12.06
CA ARG A 93 4.59 16.74 10.70
C ARG A 93 3.70 15.71 10.02
N ILE A 94 3.99 14.43 10.24
CA ILE A 94 3.19 13.33 9.66
C ILE A 94 1.83 13.30 10.32
N GLU A 95 1.80 13.42 11.65
CA GLU A 95 0.55 13.41 12.42
C GLU A 95 -0.35 14.61 12.10
N HIS A 96 0.23 15.78 11.84
CA HIS A 96 -0.55 16.96 11.41
C HIS A 96 -1.30 16.68 10.10
N VAL A 97 -0.61 16.12 9.09
CA VAL A 97 -1.25 15.72 7.83
C VAL A 97 -2.28 14.60 8.05
N ALA A 98 -1.97 13.65 8.92
CA ALA A 98 -2.91 12.57 9.24
C ALA A 98 -4.20 13.11 9.88
N GLU A 99 -4.08 14.10 10.76
CA GLU A 99 -5.24 14.73 11.40
C GLU A 99 -6.11 15.49 10.40
N ASP A 100 -5.51 16.26 9.50
CA ASP A 100 -6.26 16.94 8.43
C ASP A 100 -7.06 15.94 7.57
N LEU A 101 -6.44 14.80 7.25
CA LEU A 101 -7.12 13.73 6.48
C LEU A 101 -8.23 13.05 7.29
N ARG A 102 -8.06 12.87 8.61
CA ARG A 102 -9.11 12.32 9.49
C ARG A 102 -10.31 13.26 9.57
N GLN A 103 -10.08 14.56 9.59
CA GLN A 103 -11.16 15.56 9.53
C GLN A 103 -11.92 15.52 8.20
N CYS A 104 -11.26 15.07 7.12
CA CYS A 104 -11.90 14.79 5.83
C CYS A 104 -12.64 13.43 5.78
N GLY A 105 -12.72 12.70 6.88
CA GLY A 105 -13.40 11.40 6.97
C GLY A 105 -12.57 10.20 6.51
N ILE A 106 -11.27 10.37 6.31
CA ILE A 106 -10.36 9.28 5.94
C ILE A 106 -9.79 8.66 7.23
N LYS A 107 -9.88 7.35 7.39
CA LYS A 107 -9.15 6.68 8.47
C LYS A 107 -7.67 6.68 8.15
N VAL A 108 -6.85 7.33 8.99
CA VAL A 108 -5.40 7.38 8.81
C VAL A 108 -4.69 6.82 10.03
N ASP A 109 -3.83 5.85 9.81
CA ASP A 109 -2.92 5.29 10.80
C ASP A 109 -1.49 5.72 10.47
N VAL A 110 -0.87 6.48 11.37
CA VAL A 110 0.56 6.80 11.28
C VAL A 110 1.33 5.62 11.87
N SER A 111 2.12 4.97 11.03
CA SER A 111 2.81 3.73 11.35
C SER A 111 4.08 3.98 12.18
N ASP A 112 4.32 3.14 13.17
CA ASP A 112 5.57 3.04 13.91
C ASP A 112 6.64 2.18 13.20
N ASP A 113 6.21 1.32 12.26
CA ASP A 113 7.05 0.51 11.38
C ASP A 113 6.44 0.39 9.99
N ILE A 114 6.62 1.44 9.21
CA ILE A 114 6.02 1.54 7.87
C ILE A 114 6.59 0.50 6.90
N ASN A 115 7.82 0.03 7.10
CA ASN A 115 8.39 -1.04 6.28
C ASN A 115 7.59 -2.33 6.46
N ARG A 116 7.33 -2.69 7.71
CA ARG A 116 6.50 -3.85 8.06
C ARG A 116 5.10 -3.71 7.48
N ASP A 117 4.43 -2.58 7.73
CA ASP A 117 3.01 -2.43 7.39
C ASP A 117 2.76 -2.41 5.88
N THR A 118 3.63 -1.75 5.11
CA THR A 118 3.56 -1.76 3.65
C THR A 118 3.94 -3.12 3.07
N PHE A 119 4.88 -3.85 3.69
CA PHE A 119 5.23 -5.19 3.27
C PHE A 119 4.10 -6.20 3.52
N ILE A 120 3.45 -6.14 4.68
CA ILE A 120 2.27 -6.98 5.00
C ILE A 120 1.19 -6.78 3.94
N LYS A 121 0.86 -5.53 3.63
CA LYS A 121 -0.11 -5.26 2.57
C LYS A 121 0.34 -5.78 1.22
N TRP A 122 1.59 -5.56 0.84
CA TRP A 122 2.14 -6.03 -0.43
C TRP A 122 2.09 -7.55 -0.54
N SER A 123 2.42 -8.28 0.53
CA SER A 123 2.38 -9.76 0.54
C SER A 123 0.97 -10.28 0.22
N PHE A 124 -0.05 -9.70 0.83
CA PHE A 124 -1.44 -10.06 0.57
C PHE A 124 -1.85 -9.75 -0.89
N ILE A 125 -1.63 -8.50 -1.34
CA ILE A 125 -2.03 -8.07 -2.69
C ILE A 125 -1.30 -8.86 -3.78
N SER A 126 -0.02 -9.17 -3.58
CA SER A 126 0.77 -9.94 -4.55
C SER A 126 0.28 -11.39 -4.64
N ALA A 127 0.06 -12.05 -3.50
CA ALA A 127 -0.47 -13.41 -3.47
C ALA A 127 -1.87 -13.48 -4.11
N MET A 128 -2.75 -12.52 -3.79
CA MET A 128 -4.09 -12.41 -4.35
C MET A 128 -4.06 -12.21 -5.87
N ALA A 129 -3.32 -11.21 -6.34
CA ALA A 129 -3.26 -10.88 -7.76
C ALA A 129 -2.61 -12.00 -8.60
N CYS A 130 -1.53 -12.60 -8.12
CA CYS A 130 -0.86 -13.71 -8.82
C CYS A 130 -1.75 -14.95 -8.89
N THR A 131 -2.42 -15.31 -7.80
CA THR A 131 -3.33 -16.47 -7.78
C THR A 131 -4.52 -16.26 -8.71
N GLY A 132 -5.21 -15.11 -8.61
CA GLY A 132 -6.33 -14.78 -9.46
C GLY A 132 -5.98 -14.77 -10.95
N ALA A 133 -4.85 -14.14 -11.30
CA ALA A 133 -4.39 -14.07 -12.68
C ALA A 133 -3.93 -15.42 -13.23
N TYR A 134 -3.30 -16.28 -12.43
CA TYR A 134 -2.80 -17.58 -12.88
C TYR A 134 -3.92 -18.57 -13.15
N TYR A 135 -4.94 -18.60 -12.30
CA TYR A 135 -6.08 -19.53 -12.43
C TYR A 135 -7.25 -18.92 -13.21
N ASP A 136 -7.21 -17.61 -13.51
CA ASP A 136 -8.32 -16.86 -14.11
C ASP A 136 -9.62 -17.01 -13.30
N VAL A 137 -9.53 -16.78 -11.99
CA VAL A 137 -10.65 -16.96 -11.05
C VAL A 137 -10.80 -15.75 -10.11
N PRO A 138 -12.02 -15.45 -9.64
CA PRO A 138 -12.24 -14.49 -8.56
C PRO A 138 -11.79 -15.08 -7.21
N MET A 139 -11.69 -14.22 -6.20
CA MET A 139 -11.17 -14.61 -4.89
C MET A 139 -12.06 -15.60 -4.14
N GLY A 140 -13.33 -15.73 -4.51
CA GLY A 140 -14.19 -16.79 -4.02
C GLY A 140 -13.62 -18.20 -4.22
N ALA A 141 -12.87 -18.44 -5.30
CA ALA A 141 -12.20 -19.71 -5.51
C ALA A 141 -11.07 -20.00 -4.51
N VAL A 142 -10.46 -18.95 -3.96
CA VAL A 142 -9.39 -19.05 -2.93
C VAL A 142 -9.98 -19.27 -1.53
N GLN A 143 -11.27 -18.97 -1.33
CA GLN A 143 -11.97 -19.19 -0.05
C GLN A 143 -12.29 -20.67 0.21
N HIS A 144 -12.22 -21.53 -0.83
CA HIS A 144 -12.48 -22.96 -0.73
C HIS A 144 -11.19 -23.78 -0.86
N GLU A 145 -11.16 -24.96 -0.28
CA GLU A 145 -10.02 -25.87 -0.44
C GLU A 145 -9.82 -26.26 -1.92
N GLY A 146 -8.58 -26.27 -2.36
CA GLY A 146 -8.19 -26.55 -3.74
C GLY A 146 -6.85 -25.91 -4.14
N GLU A 147 -6.47 -26.06 -5.39
CA GLU A 147 -5.20 -25.56 -5.90
C GLU A 147 -5.07 -24.03 -5.79
N PRO A 148 -6.10 -23.19 -6.08
CA PRO A 148 -5.97 -21.75 -5.89
C PRO A 148 -5.65 -21.36 -4.44
N ARG A 149 -6.32 -21.99 -3.46
CA ARG A 149 -6.04 -21.74 -2.03
C ARG A 149 -4.63 -22.20 -1.64
N ASN A 150 -4.17 -23.34 -2.13
CA ASN A 150 -2.84 -23.85 -1.84
C ASN A 150 -1.75 -22.95 -2.45
N THR A 151 -1.95 -22.46 -3.65
CA THR A 151 -1.05 -21.49 -4.30
C THR A 151 -1.00 -20.17 -3.52
N PHE A 152 -2.12 -19.65 -3.10
CA PHE A 152 -2.20 -18.45 -2.26
C PHE A 152 -1.46 -18.62 -0.92
N LYS A 153 -1.63 -19.79 -0.26
CA LYS A 153 -0.88 -20.15 0.97
C LYS A 153 0.63 -20.19 0.69
N GLY A 154 1.05 -20.82 -0.41
CA GLY A 154 2.45 -20.91 -0.82
C GLY A 154 3.09 -19.54 -1.05
N LEU A 155 2.45 -18.66 -1.82
CA LEU A 155 2.91 -17.31 -2.09
C LEU A 155 2.98 -16.45 -0.81
N SER A 156 2.02 -16.61 0.11
CA SER A 156 2.04 -15.94 1.41
C SER A 156 3.22 -16.40 2.26
N ALA A 157 3.52 -17.70 2.30
CA ALA A 157 4.66 -18.26 3.02
C ALA A 157 6.01 -17.82 2.41
N GLU A 158 6.11 -17.73 1.08
CA GLU A 158 7.30 -17.22 0.39
C GLU A 158 7.53 -15.74 0.71
N SER A 159 6.46 -14.94 0.67
CA SER A 159 6.52 -13.52 1.05
C SER A 159 7.02 -13.34 2.48
N GLU A 160 6.56 -14.17 3.42
CA GLU A 160 7.04 -14.14 4.80
C GLU A 160 8.54 -14.43 4.91
N LYS A 161 9.03 -15.44 4.18
CA LYS A 161 10.47 -15.77 4.13
C LYS A 161 11.29 -14.59 3.61
N ILE A 162 10.83 -13.96 2.52
CA ILE A 162 11.47 -12.77 1.95
C ILE A 162 11.51 -11.64 2.98
N GLY A 163 10.40 -11.32 3.62
CA GLY A 163 10.34 -10.27 4.64
C GLY A 163 11.28 -10.54 5.83
N LYS A 164 11.34 -11.78 6.31
CA LYS A 164 12.29 -12.19 7.36
C LYS A 164 13.74 -12.00 6.93
N CYS A 165 14.09 -12.33 5.68
CA CYS A 165 15.42 -12.06 5.13
C CYS A 165 15.75 -10.56 5.03
N MET A 166 14.72 -9.72 4.92
CA MET A 166 14.85 -8.26 4.93
C MET A 166 14.85 -7.66 6.35
N GLY A 167 14.79 -8.48 7.40
CA GLY A 167 14.75 -8.04 8.80
C GLY A 167 13.36 -7.59 9.27
N ILE A 168 12.30 -7.87 8.52
CA ILE A 168 10.93 -7.53 8.92
C ILE A 168 10.42 -8.55 9.92
N THR A 169 9.93 -8.07 11.06
CA THR A 169 9.25 -8.88 12.08
C THR A 169 7.75 -8.80 11.90
N PHE A 170 7.11 -9.95 11.70
CA PHE A 170 5.66 -10.04 11.55
C PHE A 170 4.98 -10.29 12.90
N PRO A 171 3.78 -9.71 13.13
CA PRO A 171 3.04 -9.91 14.39
C PRO A 171 2.47 -11.32 14.52
N GLU A 172 2.27 -12.01 13.41
CA GLU A 172 1.76 -13.38 13.32
C GLU A 172 2.25 -14.05 12.02
N ASP A 173 1.99 -15.33 11.86
CA ASP A 173 2.19 -16.09 10.62
C ASP A 173 1.44 -15.45 9.45
N MET A 174 2.15 -15.17 8.35
CA MET A 174 1.57 -14.43 7.23
C MET A 174 0.57 -15.26 6.41
N VAL A 175 0.66 -16.57 6.43
CA VAL A 175 -0.36 -17.44 5.79
C VAL A 175 -1.67 -17.30 6.55
N THR A 176 -1.63 -17.43 7.87
CA THR A 176 -2.79 -17.25 8.75
C THR A 176 -3.40 -15.85 8.60
N TYR A 177 -2.55 -14.81 8.63
CA TYR A 177 -2.98 -13.43 8.44
C TYR A 177 -3.70 -13.21 7.11
N ASN A 178 -3.09 -13.62 6.01
CA ASN A 178 -3.61 -13.41 4.67
C ASN A 178 -4.88 -14.25 4.41
N LEU A 179 -4.96 -15.48 4.92
CA LEU A 179 -6.16 -16.31 4.83
C LEU A 179 -7.35 -15.67 5.57
N ARG A 180 -7.11 -15.11 6.77
CA ARG A 180 -8.16 -14.41 7.53
C ARG A 180 -8.73 -13.20 6.77
N ILE A 181 -7.94 -12.56 5.92
CA ILE A 181 -8.41 -11.45 5.08
C ILE A 181 -9.19 -12.00 3.89
N ILE A 182 -8.62 -12.96 3.14
CA ILE A 182 -9.26 -13.50 1.92
C ILE A 182 -10.61 -14.13 2.22
N ASP A 183 -10.73 -14.83 3.35
CA ASP A 183 -11.97 -15.49 3.77
C ASP A 183 -13.11 -14.51 4.14
N LYS A 184 -12.82 -13.21 4.21
CA LYS A 184 -13.79 -12.14 4.48
C LYS A 184 -14.08 -11.24 3.28
N LEU A 185 -13.38 -11.41 2.17
CA LEU A 185 -13.64 -10.64 0.96
C LEU A 185 -14.95 -11.10 0.30
N GLU A 186 -15.55 -10.18 -0.46
CA GLU A 186 -16.63 -10.56 -1.35
C GLU A 186 -16.09 -11.57 -2.38
N PRO A 187 -16.82 -12.69 -2.64
CA PRO A 187 -16.32 -13.75 -3.51
C PRO A 187 -15.96 -13.30 -4.94
N GLU A 188 -16.65 -12.27 -5.43
CA GLU A 188 -16.45 -11.69 -6.77
C GLU A 188 -15.28 -10.68 -6.85
N THR A 189 -14.53 -10.51 -5.76
CA THR A 189 -13.37 -9.60 -5.71
C THR A 189 -12.26 -10.03 -6.68
#